data_e27abb160adc5df987791e6ff285467c
#
_entry.id   e27abb160adc5df987791e6ff285467c
#
_cell.length_a   1.000
_cell.length_b   1.000
_cell.length_c   1.000
_cell.angle_alpha   90.00
_cell.angle_beta   90.00
_cell.angle_gamma   90.00
#
_symmetry.space_group_name_H-M   'P 1'
#
loop_
_entity.id
_entity.type
_entity.pdbx_description
1 polymer ?
#
loop_
_entity_poly.entity_id
_entity_poly.type
_entity_poly.pdbx_seq_one_letter_code
_entity_poly.pdbx_strand_id
1 'polypeptide(L)'
;MNVEINGSPILTTLPIFGGIPLTATLVVTWSIMLLLTLFCIWLTHDLRVDHVTTRQTVAEFLVYTAQNFVDSNMGTRFSHYAPFVAAIFSLSLLSSLSGLLGVFSPTADLSTELAWAVLVFVLITATKIKTNGIGGYLKGYTQPIAVLTPFNIISEIATPISMAFRHFGNIVSGTVISTLIYAALGAASHALFGLLPGAVGDLLSRIPFLSVGIPAVFSLYFDWFSSFMQAFIFCMLTMMYIAAAAEAD
;
A
#
# COMPACT_ATOMS: atom_id res chain seq x y z
N MET A 1 -6.37 28.43 7.36
CA MET A 1 -6.86 27.12 6.91
C MET A 1 -6.15 26.08 7.74
N ASN A 2 -6.87 25.41 8.63
CA ASN A 2 -6.29 24.35 9.45
C ASN A 2 -6.36 23.05 8.64
N VAL A 3 -5.24 22.58 8.15
CA VAL A 3 -5.13 21.21 7.60
C VAL A 3 -4.96 20.32 8.81
N GLU A 4 -6.06 19.77 9.30
CA GLU A 4 -6.02 18.78 10.39
C GLU A 4 -5.67 17.43 9.79
N ILE A 5 -4.44 16.99 9.99
CA ILE A 5 -4.00 15.62 9.71
C ILE A 5 -4.39 14.79 10.94
N ASN A 6 -5.64 14.38 10.99
CA ASN A 6 -6.12 13.50 12.05
C ASN A 6 -5.76 12.05 11.70
N GLY A 7 -5.30 11.29 12.69
CA GLY A 7 -5.14 9.84 12.58
C GLY A 7 -6.47 9.14 12.29
N SER A 8 -6.46 7.82 12.12
CA SER A 8 -7.67 7.06 11.85
C SER A 8 -8.76 7.31 12.90
N PRO A 9 -9.98 7.74 12.51
CA PRO A 9 -11.05 8.01 13.46
C PRO A 9 -11.47 6.71 14.17
N ILE A 10 -11.66 6.81 15.49
CA ILE A 10 -12.19 5.72 16.30
C ILE A 10 -13.71 5.72 16.15
N LEU A 11 -14.27 4.66 15.57
CA LEU A 11 -15.72 4.52 15.35
C LEU A 11 -16.44 4.05 16.61
N THR A 12 -15.86 3.09 17.32
CA THR A 12 -16.38 2.56 18.57
C THR A 12 -15.29 1.84 19.37
N THR A 13 -15.52 1.60 20.65
CA THR A 13 -14.64 0.79 21.48
C THR A 13 -15.36 -0.51 21.85
N LEU A 14 -14.75 -1.64 21.48
CA LEU A 14 -15.27 -2.95 21.88
C LEU A 14 -14.89 -3.23 23.33
N PRO A 15 -15.83 -3.63 24.20
CA PRO A 15 -15.57 -3.87 25.62
C PRO A 15 -14.87 -5.22 25.86
N ILE A 16 -13.87 -5.55 25.04
CA ILE A 16 -13.09 -6.78 25.07
C ILE A 16 -11.66 -6.40 25.49
N PHE A 17 -11.06 -7.13 26.42
CA PHE A 17 -9.67 -6.93 26.90
C PHE A 17 -9.30 -5.48 27.30
N GLY A 18 -10.22 -4.75 27.93
CA GLY A 18 -9.94 -3.38 28.40
C GLY A 18 -10.32 -2.26 27.43
N GLY A 19 -11.04 -2.56 26.33
CA GLY A 19 -11.54 -1.59 25.37
C GLY A 19 -10.62 -1.46 24.14
N ILE A 20 -10.82 -2.34 23.16
CA ILE A 20 -10.10 -2.26 21.87
C ILE A 20 -10.80 -1.23 20.99
N PRO A 21 -10.09 -0.15 20.55
CA PRO A 21 -10.67 0.83 19.65
C PRO A 21 -10.88 0.22 18.25
N LEU A 22 -12.12 0.25 17.75
CA LEU A 22 -12.43 -0.08 16.38
C LEU A 22 -12.23 1.18 15.52
N THR A 23 -11.14 1.22 14.77
CA THR A 23 -10.80 2.34 13.91
C THR A 23 -11.41 2.20 12.51
N ALA A 24 -11.60 3.31 11.82
CA ALA A 24 -12.03 3.30 10.42
C ALA A 24 -11.08 2.48 9.54
N THR A 25 -9.77 2.53 9.81
CA THR A 25 -8.75 1.70 9.15
C THR A 25 -9.09 0.21 9.19
N LEU A 26 -9.44 -0.32 10.38
CA LEU A 26 -9.77 -1.74 10.53
C LEU A 26 -11.02 -2.12 9.73
N VAL A 27 -12.07 -1.29 9.80
CA VAL A 27 -13.32 -1.55 9.09
C VAL A 27 -13.12 -1.53 7.58
N VAL A 28 -12.37 -0.56 7.06
CA VAL A 28 -12.07 -0.47 5.63
C VAL A 28 -11.18 -1.64 5.18
N THR A 29 -10.16 -2.00 5.96
CA THR A 29 -9.30 -3.16 5.66
C THR A 29 -10.10 -4.45 5.60
N TRP A 30 -10.96 -4.71 6.59
CA TRP A 30 -11.83 -5.90 6.59
C TRP A 30 -12.81 -5.90 5.42
N SER A 31 -13.36 -4.73 5.07
CA SER A 31 -14.25 -4.60 3.91
C SER A 31 -13.52 -4.93 2.61
N ILE A 32 -12.29 -4.44 2.43
CA ILE A 32 -11.46 -4.75 1.25
C ILE A 32 -11.11 -6.24 1.20
N MET A 33 -10.72 -6.84 2.34
CA MET A 33 -10.43 -8.27 2.42
C MET A 33 -11.66 -9.12 2.05
N LEU A 34 -12.83 -8.75 2.58
CA LEU A 34 -14.09 -9.42 2.26
C LEU A 34 -14.42 -9.31 0.76
N LEU A 35 -14.32 -8.10 0.20
CA LEU A 35 -14.57 -7.86 -1.23
C LEU A 35 -13.61 -8.66 -2.11
N LEU A 36 -12.30 -8.65 -1.80
CA LEU A 36 -11.30 -9.46 -2.51
C LEU A 36 -11.63 -10.95 -2.42
N THR A 37 -11.98 -11.44 -1.25
CA THR A 37 -12.32 -12.86 -1.05
C THR A 37 -13.57 -13.23 -1.87
N LEU A 38 -14.61 -12.43 -1.80
CA LEU A 38 -15.84 -12.65 -2.58
C LEU A 38 -15.56 -12.57 -4.09
N PHE A 39 -14.72 -11.65 -4.52
CA PHE A 39 -14.30 -11.53 -5.92
C PHE A 39 -13.53 -12.77 -6.38
N CYS A 40 -12.59 -13.28 -5.59
CA CYS A 40 -11.88 -14.53 -5.90
C CYS A 40 -12.82 -15.73 -5.97
N ILE A 41 -13.75 -15.87 -5.01
CA ILE A 41 -14.76 -16.93 -5.02
C ILE A 41 -15.64 -16.83 -6.27
N TRP A 42 -16.06 -15.62 -6.64
CA TRP A 42 -16.88 -15.40 -7.83
C TRP A 42 -16.12 -15.71 -9.12
N LEU A 43 -14.84 -15.39 -9.22
CA LEU A 43 -13.99 -15.70 -10.38
C LEU A 43 -13.73 -17.21 -10.52
N THR A 44 -13.55 -17.91 -9.38
CA THR A 44 -13.20 -19.35 -9.36
C THR A 44 -14.42 -20.25 -9.29
N HIS A 45 -15.63 -19.69 -9.24
CA HIS A 45 -16.86 -20.48 -9.28
C HIS A 45 -17.07 -21.09 -10.69
N ASP A 46 -17.34 -22.38 -10.77
CA ASP A 46 -17.55 -23.11 -12.02
C ASP A 46 -16.32 -23.18 -12.97
N LEU A 47 -15.17 -23.60 -12.46
CA LEU A 47 -14.01 -23.90 -13.28
C LEU A 47 -14.27 -25.17 -14.11
N ARG A 48 -14.12 -25.10 -15.43
CA ARG A 48 -14.36 -26.21 -16.38
C ARG A 48 -13.16 -26.41 -17.28
N VAL A 49 -12.89 -27.65 -17.63
CA VAL A 49 -11.83 -28.01 -18.60
C VAL A 49 -12.33 -27.78 -20.02
N ASP A 50 -13.58 -28.17 -20.27
CA ASP A 50 -14.24 -27.95 -21.55
C ASP A 50 -15.13 -26.71 -21.47
N HIS A 51 -15.16 -25.88 -22.51
CA HIS A 51 -15.92 -24.62 -22.57
C HIS A 51 -15.53 -23.58 -21.49
N VAL A 52 -14.28 -23.12 -21.56
CA VAL A 52 -13.74 -22.09 -20.68
C VAL A 52 -14.57 -20.81 -20.74
N THR A 53 -15.02 -20.33 -19.59
CA THR A 53 -15.79 -19.09 -19.47
C THR A 53 -14.85 -17.88 -19.44
N THR A 54 -15.33 -16.69 -19.89
CA THR A 54 -14.55 -15.43 -19.81
C THR A 54 -14.06 -15.14 -18.38
N ARG A 55 -14.86 -15.49 -17.36
CA ARG A 55 -14.46 -15.35 -15.94
C ARG A 55 -13.26 -16.21 -15.60
N GLN A 56 -13.25 -17.46 -16.05
CA GLN A 56 -12.14 -18.39 -15.85
C GLN A 56 -10.88 -17.89 -16.58
N THR A 57 -11.00 -17.40 -17.81
CA THR A 57 -9.88 -16.83 -18.55
C THR A 57 -9.26 -15.65 -17.78
N VAL A 58 -10.07 -14.78 -17.17
CA VAL A 58 -9.57 -13.68 -16.34
C VAL A 58 -8.87 -14.21 -15.07
N ALA A 59 -9.46 -15.22 -14.40
CA ALA A 59 -8.84 -15.83 -13.23
C ALA A 59 -7.46 -16.45 -13.56
N GLU A 60 -7.41 -17.24 -14.64
CA GLU A 60 -6.18 -17.86 -15.12
C GLU A 60 -5.12 -16.81 -15.51
N PHE A 61 -5.53 -15.74 -16.20
CA PHE A 61 -4.64 -14.64 -16.56
C PHE A 61 -4.05 -13.95 -15.32
N LEU A 62 -4.86 -13.68 -14.29
CA LEU A 62 -4.38 -13.08 -13.05
C LEU A 62 -3.39 -13.98 -12.31
N VAL A 63 -3.71 -15.27 -12.20
CA VAL A 63 -2.82 -16.25 -11.55
C VAL A 63 -1.52 -16.41 -12.33
N TYR A 64 -1.61 -16.53 -13.66
CA TYR A 64 -0.44 -16.62 -14.54
C TYR A 64 0.45 -15.38 -14.44
N THR A 65 -0.14 -14.19 -14.41
CA THR A 65 0.59 -12.92 -14.27
C THR A 65 1.30 -12.86 -12.91
N ALA A 66 0.62 -13.26 -11.83
CA ALA A 66 1.22 -13.29 -10.51
C ALA A 66 2.38 -14.32 -10.41
N GLN A 67 2.21 -15.50 -10.98
CA GLN A 67 3.26 -16.52 -11.02
C GLN A 67 4.45 -16.05 -11.84
N ASN A 68 4.23 -15.53 -13.04
CA ASN A 68 5.31 -15.00 -13.88
C ASN A 68 6.06 -13.85 -13.19
N PHE A 69 5.32 -12.99 -12.49
CA PHE A 69 5.92 -11.88 -11.75
C PHE A 69 6.87 -12.37 -10.66
N VAL A 70 6.46 -13.38 -9.89
CA VAL A 70 7.30 -14.00 -8.87
C VAL A 70 8.46 -14.76 -9.49
N ASP A 71 8.19 -15.62 -10.48
CA ASP A 71 9.21 -16.46 -11.12
C ASP A 71 10.31 -15.65 -11.82
N SER A 72 9.93 -14.50 -12.41
CA SER A 72 10.89 -13.60 -13.07
C SER A 72 11.77 -12.84 -12.08
N ASN A 73 11.31 -12.58 -10.86
CA ASN A 73 12.03 -11.79 -9.87
C ASN A 73 12.74 -12.62 -8.79
N MET A 74 12.19 -13.78 -8.43
CA MET A 74 12.73 -14.64 -7.38
C MET A 74 13.26 -15.99 -7.92
N GLY A 75 12.85 -16.36 -9.15
CA GLY A 75 13.11 -17.69 -9.72
C GLY A 75 11.99 -18.69 -9.38
N THR A 76 11.90 -19.74 -10.23
CA THR A 76 10.83 -20.78 -10.16
C THR A 76 10.78 -21.55 -8.84
N ARG A 77 11.87 -21.57 -8.10
CA ARG A 77 11.94 -22.17 -6.75
C ARG A 77 10.95 -21.52 -5.77
N PHE A 78 10.58 -20.26 -6.01
CA PHE A 78 9.75 -19.43 -5.14
C PHE A 78 8.32 -19.23 -5.65
N SER A 79 7.88 -19.97 -6.68
CA SER A 79 6.52 -19.87 -7.26
C SER A 79 5.42 -20.00 -6.20
N HIS A 80 5.67 -20.68 -5.08
CA HIS A 80 4.74 -20.83 -3.97
C HIS A 80 4.44 -19.50 -3.24
N TYR A 81 5.26 -18.44 -3.43
CA TYR A 81 4.99 -17.10 -2.91
C TYR A 81 4.02 -16.29 -3.78
N ALA A 82 3.68 -16.75 -4.99
CA ALA A 82 2.80 -16.02 -5.90
C ALA A 82 1.44 -15.63 -5.28
N PRO A 83 0.72 -16.51 -4.55
CA PRO A 83 -0.51 -16.12 -3.89
C PRO A 83 -0.33 -15.04 -2.82
N PHE A 84 0.77 -15.10 -2.06
CA PHE A 84 1.08 -14.12 -1.03
C PHE A 84 1.39 -12.74 -1.64
N VAL A 85 2.23 -12.71 -2.69
CA VAL A 85 2.58 -11.47 -3.40
C VAL A 85 1.35 -10.85 -4.06
N ALA A 86 0.51 -11.67 -4.70
CA ALA A 86 -0.74 -11.20 -5.30
C ALA A 86 -1.71 -10.64 -4.25
N ALA A 87 -1.83 -11.29 -3.10
CA ALA A 87 -2.69 -10.85 -2.01
C ALA A 87 -2.22 -9.50 -1.43
N ILE A 88 -0.92 -9.37 -1.12
CA ILE A 88 -0.37 -8.13 -0.56
C ILE A 88 -0.43 -6.98 -1.57
N PHE A 89 -0.16 -7.25 -2.85
CA PHE A 89 -0.27 -6.26 -3.92
C PHE A 89 -1.71 -5.74 -4.05
N SER A 90 -2.68 -6.65 -4.15
CA SER A 90 -4.09 -6.31 -4.30
C SER A 90 -4.62 -5.57 -3.07
N LEU A 91 -4.26 -6.02 -1.87
CA LEU A 91 -4.67 -5.38 -0.62
C LEU A 91 -4.06 -3.98 -0.49
N SER A 92 -2.76 -3.82 -0.76
CA SER A 92 -2.08 -2.53 -0.73
C SER A 92 -2.66 -1.55 -1.74
N LEU A 93 -2.84 -1.99 -2.98
CA LEU A 93 -3.39 -1.16 -4.05
C LEU A 93 -4.81 -0.69 -3.73
N LEU A 94 -5.71 -1.61 -3.36
CA LEU A 94 -7.10 -1.26 -3.04
C LEU A 94 -7.21 -0.42 -1.78
N SER A 95 -6.35 -0.66 -0.78
CA SER A 95 -6.28 0.16 0.43
C SER A 95 -5.86 1.59 0.11
N SER A 96 -4.89 1.79 -0.77
CA SER A 96 -4.48 3.13 -1.20
C SER A 96 -5.56 3.82 -2.03
N LEU A 97 -6.19 3.09 -2.97
CA LEU A 97 -7.23 3.63 -3.83
C LEU A 97 -8.57 3.90 -3.08
N SER A 98 -8.77 3.32 -1.89
CA SER A 98 -9.98 3.57 -1.10
C SER A 98 -10.13 5.04 -0.71
N GLY A 99 -9.03 5.79 -0.63
CA GLY A 99 -9.05 7.24 -0.44
C GLY A 99 -9.83 8.00 -1.52
N LEU A 100 -9.84 7.50 -2.77
CA LEU A 100 -10.64 8.09 -3.86
C LEU A 100 -12.15 8.00 -3.62
N LEU A 101 -12.59 7.03 -2.83
CA LEU A 101 -14.00 6.87 -2.44
C LEU A 101 -14.39 7.77 -1.26
N GLY A 102 -13.48 8.62 -0.78
CA GLY A 102 -13.71 9.48 0.38
C GLY A 102 -13.70 8.71 1.72
N VAL A 103 -13.20 7.48 1.73
CA VAL A 103 -13.04 6.66 2.95
C VAL A 103 -11.61 6.80 3.45
N PHE A 104 -11.41 6.63 4.75
CA PHE A 104 -10.06 6.68 5.31
C PHE A 104 -9.20 5.54 4.72
N SER A 105 -8.12 5.91 4.03
CA SER A 105 -7.23 4.93 3.42
C SER A 105 -6.42 4.18 4.49
N PRO A 106 -6.47 2.83 4.56
CA PRO A 106 -5.65 2.05 5.48
C PRO A 106 -4.14 2.29 5.34
N THR A 107 -3.67 2.60 4.14
CA THR A 107 -2.25 2.90 3.87
C THR A 107 -1.81 4.28 4.37
N ALA A 108 -2.76 5.14 4.76
CA ALA A 108 -2.49 6.39 5.46
C ALA A 108 -2.35 6.20 6.98
N ASP A 109 -2.42 4.96 7.47
CA ASP A 109 -2.21 4.60 8.88
C ASP A 109 -0.89 3.85 9.03
N LEU A 110 0.04 4.46 9.77
CA LEU A 110 1.38 3.90 9.98
C LEU A 110 1.34 2.53 10.67
N SER A 111 0.37 2.27 11.52
CA SER A 111 0.21 0.97 12.19
C SER A 111 -0.09 -0.15 11.19
N THR A 112 -0.87 0.09 10.15
CA THR A 112 -1.13 -0.86 9.07
C THR A 112 0.14 -1.18 8.28
N GLU A 113 0.87 -0.13 7.91
CA GLU A 113 2.11 -0.29 7.14
C GLU A 113 3.20 -1.01 7.94
N LEU A 114 3.32 -0.70 9.24
CA LEU A 114 4.22 -1.42 10.14
C LEU A 114 3.82 -2.88 10.30
N ALA A 115 2.53 -3.19 10.40
CA ALA A 115 2.07 -4.57 10.50
C ALA A 115 2.44 -5.38 9.25
N TRP A 116 2.29 -4.83 8.05
CA TRP A 116 2.71 -5.48 6.81
C TRP A 116 4.23 -5.64 6.73
N ALA A 117 4.98 -4.61 7.11
CA ALA A 117 6.44 -4.66 7.12
C ALA A 117 6.98 -5.69 8.13
N VAL A 118 6.36 -5.80 9.31
CA VAL A 118 6.70 -6.83 10.30
C VAL A 118 6.40 -8.23 9.78
N LEU A 119 5.27 -8.43 9.08
CA LEU A 119 4.95 -9.71 8.45
C LEU A 119 6.02 -10.10 7.42
N VAL A 120 6.44 -9.17 6.57
CA VAL A 120 7.54 -9.39 5.61
C VAL A 120 8.85 -9.69 6.33
N PHE A 121 9.17 -8.96 7.40
CA PHE A 121 10.36 -9.20 8.21
C PHE A 121 10.38 -10.61 8.81
N VAL A 122 9.25 -11.07 9.33
CA VAL A 122 9.12 -12.46 9.85
C VAL A 122 9.37 -13.47 8.74
N LEU A 123 8.85 -13.24 7.53
CA LEU A 123 9.11 -14.13 6.39
C LEU A 123 10.58 -14.15 5.96
N ILE A 124 11.24 -13.00 5.92
CA ILE A 124 12.67 -12.88 5.61
C ILE A 124 13.49 -13.64 6.65
N THR A 125 13.25 -13.38 7.94
CA THR A 125 13.96 -14.03 9.04
C THR A 125 13.73 -15.54 9.05
N ALA A 126 12.48 -15.98 8.85
CA ALA A 126 12.14 -17.40 8.76
C ALA A 126 12.87 -18.07 7.58
N THR A 127 12.98 -17.39 6.44
CA THR A 127 13.70 -17.89 5.27
C THR A 127 15.20 -18.01 5.55
N LYS A 128 15.82 -16.98 6.16
CA LYS A 128 17.25 -17.02 6.58
C LYS A 128 17.53 -18.19 7.53
N ILE A 129 16.67 -18.35 8.55
CA ILE A 129 16.82 -19.46 9.52
C ILE A 129 16.63 -20.82 8.85
N LYS A 130 15.68 -20.94 7.92
CA LYS A 130 15.42 -22.17 7.19
C LYS A 130 16.58 -22.57 6.26
N THR A 131 17.26 -21.58 5.68
CA THR A 131 18.38 -21.80 4.75
C THR A 131 19.68 -22.07 5.49
N ASN A 132 20.05 -21.23 6.44
CA ASN A 132 21.38 -21.25 7.09
C ASN A 132 21.37 -21.88 8.50
N GLY A 133 20.18 -22.23 9.01
CA GLY A 133 20.00 -22.64 10.41
C GLY A 133 20.14 -21.45 11.37
N ILE A 134 19.77 -21.66 12.64
CA ILE A 134 19.85 -20.62 13.68
C ILE A 134 21.31 -20.16 13.90
N GLY A 135 22.25 -21.10 13.88
CA GLY A 135 23.69 -20.81 14.07
C GLY A 135 24.26 -19.97 12.91
N GLY A 136 23.92 -20.32 11.66
CA GLY A 136 24.30 -19.56 10.47
C GLY A 136 23.71 -18.15 10.47
N TYR A 137 22.43 -18.02 10.80
CA TYR A 137 21.77 -16.73 10.94
C TYR A 137 22.47 -15.79 11.94
N LEU A 138 22.80 -16.30 13.14
CA LEU A 138 23.52 -15.51 14.15
C LEU A 138 24.95 -15.17 13.72
N LYS A 139 25.64 -16.12 13.06
CA LYS A 139 26.97 -15.90 12.50
C LYS A 139 26.98 -14.85 11.39
N GLY A 140 25.91 -14.77 10.59
CA GLY A 140 25.74 -13.76 9.54
C GLY A 140 25.86 -12.33 10.05
N TYR A 141 25.44 -12.05 11.29
CA TYR A 141 25.63 -10.71 11.90
C TYR A 141 27.08 -10.32 12.12
N THR A 142 27.97 -11.29 12.29
CA THR A 142 29.40 -11.05 12.54
C THR A 142 30.22 -10.97 11.26
N GLN A 143 29.60 -11.16 10.11
CA GLN A 143 30.29 -11.10 8.82
C GLN A 143 30.17 -9.70 8.18
N PRO A 144 31.18 -9.26 7.39
CA PRO A 144 32.51 -9.88 7.20
C PRO A 144 33.45 -9.67 8.37
N ILE A 145 33.18 -8.73 9.28
CA ILE A 145 34.01 -8.40 10.44
C ILE A 145 33.12 -8.22 11.67
N ALA A 146 33.47 -8.84 12.79
CA ALA A 146 32.68 -8.82 14.03
C ALA A 146 32.36 -7.39 14.55
N VAL A 147 33.20 -6.40 14.24
CA VAL A 147 32.98 -4.99 14.60
C VAL A 147 31.71 -4.41 13.92
N LEU A 148 31.27 -4.96 12.79
CA LEU A 148 30.08 -4.55 12.06
C LEU A 148 28.77 -5.12 12.63
N THR A 149 28.84 -6.03 13.60
CA THR A 149 27.65 -6.66 14.21
C THR A 149 26.57 -5.65 14.62
N PRO A 150 26.85 -4.54 15.36
CA PRO A 150 25.80 -3.60 15.73
C PRO A 150 25.16 -2.93 14.52
N PHE A 151 25.93 -2.64 13.46
CA PHE A 151 25.40 -2.05 12.23
C PHE A 151 24.51 -3.05 11.46
N ASN A 152 24.89 -4.32 11.41
CA ASN A 152 24.12 -5.37 10.76
C ASN A 152 22.77 -5.60 11.47
N ILE A 153 22.75 -5.58 12.81
CA ILE A 153 21.51 -5.66 13.59
C ILE A 153 20.61 -4.44 13.34
N ILE A 154 21.19 -3.24 13.37
CA ILE A 154 20.43 -2.00 13.09
C ILE A 154 19.87 -2.03 11.67
N SER A 155 20.67 -2.44 10.69
CA SER A 155 20.22 -2.54 9.28
C SER A 155 19.05 -3.50 9.12
N GLU A 156 19.09 -4.66 9.80
CA GLU A 156 18.02 -5.65 9.71
C GLU A 156 16.68 -5.13 10.29
N ILE A 157 16.74 -4.37 11.40
CA ILE A 157 15.56 -3.72 11.99
C ILE A 157 15.11 -2.50 11.15
N ALA A 158 16.07 -1.76 10.61
CA ALA A 158 15.79 -0.56 9.82
C ALA A 158 15.08 -0.89 8.49
N THR A 159 15.34 -2.07 7.92
CA THR A 159 14.75 -2.47 6.64
C THR A 159 13.21 -2.47 6.65
N PRO A 160 12.50 -3.20 7.54
CA PRO A 160 11.04 -3.17 7.59
C PRO A 160 10.50 -1.80 7.97
N ILE A 161 11.18 -1.10 8.87
CA ILE A 161 10.80 0.27 9.26
C ILE A 161 10.86 1.19 8.03
N SER A 162 11.93 1.13 7.25
CA SER A 162 12.09 1.93 6.03
C SER A 162 11.01 1.61 4.99
N MET A 163 10.63 0.34 4.84
CA MET A 163 9.55 -0.06 3.93
C MET A 163 8.20 0.54 4.35
N ALA A 164 7.87 0.47 5.65
CA ALA A 164 6.63 1.04 6.19
C ALA A 164 6.59 2.56 6.02
N PHE A 165 7.65 3.26 6.42
CA PHE A 165 7.71 4.72 6.29
C PHE A 165 7.71 5.21 4.85
N ARG A 166 8.28 4.45 3.92
CA ARG A 166 8.23 4.79 2.49
C ARG A 166 6.80 4.78 1.97
N HIS A 167 6.05 3.72 2.26
CA HIS A 167 4.67 3.60 1.80
C HIS A 167 3.78 4.64 2.47
N PHE A 168 3.76 4.68 3.79
CA PHE A 168 3.02 5.67 4.57
C PHE A 168 3.36 7.11 4.16
N GLY A 169 4.66 7.45 4.09
CA GLY A 169 5.12 8.80 3.76
C GLY A 169 4.70 9.26 2.38
N ASN A 170 4.69 8.35 1.39
CA ASN A 170 4.23 8.69 0.04
C ASN A 170 2.72 9.00 0.01
N ILE A 171 1.90 8.19 0.67
CA ILE A 171 0.45 8.41 0.72
C ILE A 171 0.11 9.71 1.49
N VAL A 172 0.71 9.90 2.66
CA VAL A 172 0.44 11.11 3.49
C VAL A 172 0.94 12.38 2.80
N SER A 173 2.15 12.37 2.24
CA SER A 173 2.66 13.54 1.52
C SER A 173 1.83 13.85 0.27
N GLY A 174 1.39 12.84 -0.47
CA GLY A 174 0.47 13.00 -1.60
C GLY A 174 -0.85 13.67 -1.18
N THR A 175 -1.45 13.23 -0.09
CA THR A 175 -2.68 13.81 0.46
C THR A 175 -2.48 15.27 0.88
N VAL A 176 -1.37 15.58 1.57
CA VAL A 176 -1.05 16.94 2.00
C VAL A 176 -0.84 17.86 0.79
N ILE A 177 -0.03 17.43 -0.18
CA ILE A 177 0.24 18.21 -1.40
C ILE A 177 -1.04 18.46 -2.18
N SER A 178 -1.87 17.44 -2.38
CA SER A 178 -3.17 17.57 -3.05
C SER A 178 -4.04 18.58 -2.33
N THR A 179 -4.17 18.51 -1.02
CA THR A 179 -4.98 19.45 -0.22
C THR A 179 -4.49 20.89 -0.36
N LEU A 180 -3.17 21.11 -0.33
CA LEU A 180 -2.59 22.44 -0.50
C LEU A 180 -2.82 22.98 -1.92
N ILE A 181 -2.72 22.14 -2.95
CA ILE A 181 -3.01 22.52 -4.34
C ILE A 181 -4.50 22.93 -4.49
N TYR A 182 -5.41 22.12 -3.96
CA TYR A 182 -6.84 22.46 -3.97
C TYR A 182 -7.13 23.81 -3.30
N ALA A 183 -6.49 24.06 -2.17
CA ALA A 183 -6.61 25.32 -1.45
C ALA A 183 -6.05 26.52 -2.22
N ALA A 184 -4.84 26.37 -2.77
CA ALA A 184 -4.18 27.43 -3.53
C ALA A 184 -4.97 27.77 -4.80
N LEU A 185 -5.45 26.76 -5.53
CA LEU A 185 -6.26 26.95 -6.74
C LEU A 185 -7.64 27.53 -6.43
N GLY A 186 -8.24 27.15 -5.29
CA GLY A 186 -9.48 27.77 -4.81
C GLY A 186 -9.29 29.25 -4.51
N ALA A 187 -8.22 29.61 -3.81
CA ALA A 187 -7.88 31.02 -3.53
C ALA A 187 -7.56 31.81 -4.81
N ALA A 188 -6.80 31.22 -5.73
CA ALA A 188 -6.50 31.82 -7.03
C ALA A 188 -7.76 32.04 -7.88
N SER A 189 -8.68 31.07 -7.90
CA SER A 189 -9.96 31.17 -8.58
C SER A 189 -10.80 32.34 -8.02
N HIS A 190 -10.86 32.41 -6.69
CA HIS A 190 -11.58 33.50 -6.02
C HIS A 190 -10.96 34.88 -6.33
N ALA A 191 -9.63 34.99 -6.30
CA ALA A 191 -8.93 36.23 -6.61
C ALA A 191 -9.10 36.66 -8.08
N LEU A 192 -8.98 35.72 -9.02
CA LEU A 192 -9.11 35.99 -10.46
C LEU A 192 -10.53 36.45 -10.84
N PHE A 193 -11.54 35.72 -10.38
CA PHE A 193 -12.94 36.04 -10.74
C PHE A 193 -13.52 37.20 -9.90
N GLY A 194 -12.98 37.43 -8.70
CA GLY A 194 -13.31 38.60 -7.88
C GLY A 194 -12.85 39.95 -8.47
N LEU A 195 -11.95 39.94 -9.46
CA LEU A 195 -11.55 41.14 -10.21
C LEU A 195 -12.60 41.58 -11.26
N LEU A 196 -13.54 40.71 -11.60
CA LEU A 196 -14.60 40.99 -12.55
C LEU A 196 -15.69 41.85 -11.88
N PRO A 197 -16.09 43.02 -12.46
CA PRO A 197 -17.10 43.89 -11.87
C PRO A 197 -18.52 43.31 -12.07
N GLY A 198 -19.36 43.49 -11.07
CA GLY A 198 -20.78 43.19 -11.11
C GLY A 198 -21.17 41.77 -10.67
N ALA A 199 -22.48 41.49 -10.73
CA ALA A 199 -23.08 40.24 -10.25
C ALA A 199 -22.48 38.96 -10.88
N VAL A 200 -21.89 39.08 -12.06
CA VAL A 200 -21.20 37.96 -12.74
C VAL A 200 -19.90 37.62 -12.03
N GLY A 201 -19.13 38.61 -11.61
CA GLY A 201 -17.91 38.40 -10.82
C GLY A 201 -18.19 37.75 -9.47
N ASP A 202 -19.26 38.22 -8.78
CA ASP A 202 -19.68 37.64 -7.50
C ASP A 202 -20.16 36.18 -7.62
N LEU A 203 -20.84 35.84 -8.71
CA LEU A 203 -21.29 34.47 -8.95
C LEU A 203 -20.13 33.56 -9.31
N LEU A 204 -19.24 33.98 -10.21
CA LEU A 204 -18.09 33.20 -10.66
C LEU A 204 -17.03 33.04 -9.56
N SER A 205 -16.83 34.04 -8.71
CA SER A 205 -15.89 33.93 -7.57
C SER A 205 -16.31 32.92 -6.53
N ARG A 206 -17.58 32.55 -6.44
CA ARG A 206 -18.08 31.51 -5.52
C ARG A 206 -17.78 30.10 -6.01
N ILE A 207 -17.50 29.92 -7.30
CA ILE A 207 -17.24 28.62 -7.90
C ILE A 207 -15.73 28.49 -8.11
N PRO A 208 -15.06 27.53 -7.47
CA PRO A 208 -13.62 27.36 -7.61
C PRO A 208 -13.26 26.64 -8.94
N PHE A 209 -13.44 27.31 -10.07
CA PHE A 209 -13.26 26.72 -11.40
C PHE A 209 -11.88 26.09 -11.60
N LEU A 210 -10.82 26.74 -11.09
CA LEU A 210 -9.46 26.20 -11.21
C LEU A 210 -9.25 24.94 -10.38
N SER A 211 -10.07 24.71 -9.35
CA SER A 211 -10.02 23.52 -8.51
C SER A 211 -10.73 22.30 -9.12
N VAL A 212 -11.41 22.46 -10.27
CA VAL A 212 -12.14 21.36 -10.91
C VAL A 212 -11.28 20.63 -11.95
N GLY A 213 -10.54 21.34 -12.79
CA GLY A 213 -9.80 20.74 -13.91
C GLY A 213 -8.34 20.36 -13.56
N ILE A 214 -7.59 21.32 -13.05
CA ILE A 214 -6.15 21.12 -12.76
C ILE A 214 -5.91 20.06 -11.68
N PRO A 215 -6.63 20.07 -10.54
CA PRO A 215 -6.44 19.03 -9.53
C PRO A 215 -6.78 17.62 -9.99
N ALA A 216 -7.71 17.46 -10.93
CA ALA A 216 -8.02 16.13 -11.48
C ALA A 216 -6.81 15.47 -12.15
N VAL A 217 -5.95 16.25 -12.80
CA VAL A 217 -4.69 15.75 -13.39
C VAL A 217 -3.70 15.36 -12.29
N PHE A 218 -3.61 16.16 -11.22
CA PHE A 218 -2.75 15.83 -10.07
C PHE A 218 -3.26 14.61 -9.31
N SER A 219 -4.58 14.46 -9.15
CA SER A 219 -5.21 13.29 -8.54
C SER A 219 -4.88 11.99 -9.32
N LEU A 220 -4.91 12.05 -10.66
CA LEU A 220 -4.49 10.91 -11.48
C LEU A 220 -3.03 10.48 -11.17
N TYR A 221 -2.14 11.43 -10.94
CA TYR A 221 -0.75 11.12 -10.59
C TYR A 221 -0.60 10.67 -9.14
N PHE A 222 -1.10 11.45 -8.18
CA PHE A 222 -0.86 11.17 -6.76
C PHE A 222 -1.72 10.02 -6.23
N ASP A 223 -2.96 9.90 -6.66
CA ASP A 223 -3.86 8.89 -6.12
C ASP A 223 -3.75 7.56 -6.89
N TRP A 224 -3.65 7.59 -8.20
CA TRP A 224 -3.63 6.38 -9.03
C TRP A 224 -2.24 5.85 -9.29
N PHE A 225 -1.41 6.66 -9.94
CA PHE A 225 -0.07 6.21 -10.34
C PHE A 225 0.82 5.96 -9.12
N SER A 226 0.81 6.88 -8.16
CA SER A 226 1.62 6.76 -6.95
C SER A 226 1.21 5.55 -6.11
N SER A 227 -0.11 5.31 -5.94
CA SER A 227 -0.62 4.13 -5.22
C SER A 227 -0.21 2.82 -5.89
N PHE A 228 -0.32 2.75 -7.22
CA PHE A 228 0.12 1.58 -7.98
C PHE A 228 1.62 1.34 -7.84
N MET A 229 2.43 2.39 -8.06
CA MET A 229 3.88 2.29 -7.96
C MET A 229 4.33 1.89 -6.56
N GLN A 230 3.66 2.38 -5.53
CA GLN A 230 4.01 2.07 -4.15
C GLN A 230 3.69 0.61 -3.79
N ALA A 231 2.52 0.11 -4.18
CA ALA A 231 2.17 -1.31 -4.03
C ALA A 231 3.17 -2.21 -4.79
N PHE A 232 3.54 -1.81 -6.01
CA PHE A 232 4.53 -2.52 -6.83
C PHE A 232 5.91 -2.54 -6.17
N ILE A 233 6.42 -1.38 -5.70
CA ILE A 233 7.72 -1.28 -5.04
C ILE A 233 7.75 -2.10 -3.75
N PHE A 234 6.67 -2.08 -2.95
CA PHE A 234 6.59 -2.87 -1.73
C PHE A 234 6.70 -4.37 -2.03
N CYS A 235 5.97 -4.86 -3.04
CA CYS A 235 6.05 -6.25 -3.47
C CYS A 235 7.41 -6.62 -4.04
N MET A 236 8.01 -5.76 -4.87
CA MET A 236 9.36 -5.98 -5.42
C MET A 236 10.41 -6.09 -4.32
N LEU A 237 10.41 -5.18 -3.36
CA LEU A 237 11.34 -5.24 -2.23
C LEU A 237 11.12 -6.47 -1.37
N THR A 238 9.86 -6.84 -1.11
CA THR A 238 9.53 -8.07 -0.38
C THR A 238 10.11 -9.30 -1.07
N MET A 239 9.91 -9.42 -2.38
CA MET A 239 10.43 -10.52 -3.17
C MET A 239 11.96 -10.56 -3.16
N MET A 240 12.60 -9.42 -3.41
CA MET A 240 14.07 -9.34 -3.42
C MET A 240 14.70 -9.69 -2.07
N TYR A 241 14.12 -9.22 -0.97
CA TYR A 241 14.63 -9.54 0.37
C TYR A 241 14.43 -11.01 0.74
N ILE A 242 13.30 -11.64 0.36
CA ILE A 242 13.06 -13.05 0.59
C ILE A 242 14.00 -13.90 -0.29
N ALA A 243 14.21 -13.52 -1.54
CA ALA A 243 15.13 -14.23 -2.45
C ALA A 243 16.58 -14.15 -1.93
N ALA A 244 17.06 -12.96 -1.56
CA ALA A 244 18.37 -12.76 -0.97
C ALA A 244 18.54 -13.52 0.36
N ALA A 245 17.49 -13.61 1.17
CA ALA A 245 17.50 -14.38 2.41
C ALA A 245 17.64 -15.91 2.20
N ALA A 246 17.32 -16.38 1.01
CA ALA A 246 17.39 -17.80 0.64
C ALA A 246 18.68 -18.17 -0.11
N GLU A 247 19.52 -17.20 -0.46
CA GLU A 247 20.87 -17.43 -0.94
C GLU A 247 21.73 -17.78 0.29
N ALA A 248 22.31 -18.99 0.28
CA ALA A 248 23.25 -19.38 1.33
C ALA A 248 24.59 -18.65 1.11
N ASP A 249 25.10 -18.04 2.17
CA ASP A 249 26.47 -17.50 2.22
C ASP A 249 27.51 -18.62 2.18
#